data_b72a5e21e7428086ddf79f8458431fcf
#
_entry.id   b72a5e21e7428086ddf79f8458431fcf
#
_cell.length_a   1.000
_cell.length_b   1.000
_cell.length_c   1.000
_cell.angle_alpha   90.00
_cell.angle_beta   90.00
_cell.angle_gamma   90.00
#
_symmetry.space_group_name_H-M   'P 1'
#
loop_
_entity.id
_entity.type
_entity.pdbx_description
1 polymer ?
#
loop_
_entity_poly.entity_id
_entity_poly.type
_entity_poly.pdbx_seq_one_letter_code
_entity_poly.pdbx_strand_id
1 'polypeptide(L)' 'MASGKVKWFDNRKGFGFIAQDTGQDVFVHHSSIVGPGFKTLSEGDPVSFEVVTSDKGLKAQNVQRANPA' A
#
# COMPACT_ATOMS: atom_id res chain seq x y z
N MET A 1 10.21 8.23 2.90
CA MET A 1 9.01 7.37 2.84
C MET A 1 7.85 8.17 2.27
N ALA A 2 7.06 7.51 1.46
CA ALA A 2 5.87 8.14 0.91
C ALA A 2 4.67 7.80 1.79
N SER A 3 3.60 8.56 1.66
CA SER A 3 2.37 8.31 2.38
C SER A 3 1.17 8.48 1.45
N GLY A 4 0.10 7.86 1.82
CA GLY A 4 -1.14 7.93 1.05
C GLY A 4 -2.24 7.16 1.75
N LYS A 5 -3.31 6.92 1.00
CA LYS A 5 -4.45 6.15 1.50
C LYS A 5 -4.74 5.02 0.54
N VAL A 6 -5.18 3.90 1.08
CA VAL A 6 -5.55 2.76 0.26
C VAL A 6 -6.76 3.13 -0.59
N LYS A 7 -6.59 3.04 -1.91
CA LYS A 7 -7.66 3.30 -2.84
C LYS A 7 -8.63 2.13 -2.90
N TRP A 8 -8.07 0.92 -2.99
CA TRP A 8 -8.80 -0.32 -2.84
C TRP A 8 -7.81 -1.45 -2.65
N PHE A 9 -8.25 -2.53 -2.05
CA PHE A 9 -7.42 -3.71 -1.85
C PHE A 9 -8.29 -4.94 -1.89
N ASP A 10 -7.88 -5.93 -2.69
CA ASP A 10 -8.59 -7.19 -2.83
C ASP A 10 -7.91 -8.24 -1.97
N ASN A 11 -8.52 -8.55 -0.83
CA ASN A 11 -7.94 -9.50 0.11
C ASN A 11 -7.89 -10.93 -0.44
N ARG A 12 -8.70 -11.23 -1.42
CA ARG A 12 -8.73 -12.55 -2.03
C ARG A 12 -7.57 -12.73 -2.99
N LYS A 13 -7.28 -11.72 -3.78
CA LYS A 13 -6.19 -11.74 -4.74
C LYS A 13 -4.88 -11.31 -4.13
N GLY A 14 -4.93 -10.57 -3.03
CA GLY A 14 -3.74 -10.14 -2.32
C GLY A 14 -3.04 -8.94 -2.90
N PHE A 15 -3.75 -8.06 -3.61
CA PHE A 15 -3.16 -6.84 -4.15
C PHE A 15 -4.18 -5.72 -4.24
N GLY A 16 -3.68 -4.52 -4.45
CA GLY A 16 -4.52 -3.35 -4.61
C GLY A 16 -3.71 -2.14 -5.00
N PHE A 17 -4.27 -0.97 -4.78
CA PHE A 17 -3.62 0.29 -5.10
C PHE A 17 -3.72 1.27 -3.95
N ILE A 18 -2.68 2.08 -3.81
CA ILE A 18 -2.61 3.16 -2.83
C ILE A 18 -2.59 4.48 -3.59
N ALA A 19 -3.46 5.40 -3.20
CA ALA A 19 -3.45 6.75 -3.77
C ALA A 19 -2.45 7.58 -2.97
N GLN A 20 -1.37 8.01 -3.61
CA GLN A 20 -0.39 8.86 -2.97
C GLN A 20 -0.96 10.25 -2.70
N ASP A 21 -0.47 10.88 -1.65
CA ASP A 21 -0.90 12.25 -1.32
C ASP A 21 -0.51 13.25 -2.41
N THR A 22 0.58 12.98 -3.11
CA THR A 22 1.16 13.95 -4.04
C THR A 22 1.34 13.41 -5.46
N GLY A 23 0.76 12.27 -5.78
CA GLY A 23 1.08 11.73 -7.09
C GLY A 23 0.20 10.62 -7.58
N GLN A 24 0.83 9.73 -8.32
CA GLN A 24 0.16 8.63 -9.00
C GLN A 24 -0.21 7.51 -8.03
N ASP A 25 -1.20 6.71 -8.43
CA ASP A 25 -1.52 5.50 -7.69
C ASP A 25 -0.33 4.54 -7.73
N VAL A 26 -0.14 3.81 -6.65
CA VAL A 26 0.97 2.89 -6.48
C VAL A 26 0.41 1.50 -6.25
N PHE A 27 0.93 0.53 -7.00
CA PHE A 27 0.53 -0.87 -6.82
C PHE A 27 1.07 -1.41 -5.50
N VAL A 28 0.26 -2.19 -4.78
CA VAL A 28 0.69 -2.84 -3.56
C VAL A 28 0.27 -4.31 -3.58
N HIS A 29 1.19 -5.18 -3.14
CA HIS A 29 0.94 -6.61 -3.01
C HIS A 29 1.02 -6.99 -1.54
N HIS A 30 0.27 -8.02 -1.12
CA HIS A 30 0.24 -8.40 0.29
C HIS A 30 1.62 -8.73 0.85
N SER A 31 2.52 -9.23 0.03
CA SER A 31 3.88 -9.53 0.45
C SER A 31 4.70 -8.29 0.78
N SER A 32 4.23 -7.13 0.35
CA SER A 32 4.90 -5.85 0.62
C SER A 32 4.39 -5.17 1.89
N ILE A 33 3.37 -5.73 2.51
CA ILE A 33 2.82 -5.20 3.76
C ILE A 33 3.64 -5.77 4.91
N VAL A 34 4.11 -4.90 5.80
CA VAL A 34 4.92 -5.31 6.94
C VAL A 34 4.16 -5.10 8.23
N GLY A 35 4.56 -5.85 9.26
CA GLY A 35 3.96 -5.76 10.58
C GLY A 35 3.32 -7.07 11.02
N PRO A 36 2.95 -7.16 12.29
CA PRO A 36 2.31 -8.38 12.83
C PRO A 36 0.86 -8.47 12.37
N GLY A 37 0.36 -9.68 12.32
CA GLY A 37 -1.05 -9.93 12.05
C GLY A 37 -1.34 -10.11 10.57
N PHE A 38 -2.57 -9.81 10.21
CA PHE A 38 -3.04 -10.01 8.83
C PHE A 38 -2.43 -8.98 7.89
N LYS A 39 -1.97 -9.46 6.74
CA LYS A 39 -1.40 -8.59 5.71
C LYS A 39 -2.49 -8.13 4.77
N THR A 40 -3.42 -7.37 5.31
CA THR A 40 -4.54 -6.85 4.54
C THR A 40 -4.67 -5.35 4.77
N LEU A 41 -5.30 -4.69 3.81
CA LEU A 41 -5.57 -3.26 3.88
C LEU A 41 -7.05 -3.03 3.60
N SER A 42 -7.58 -1.94 4.12
CA SER A 42 -8.95 -1.55 3.86
C SER A 42 -8.98 -0.23 3.12
N GLU A 43 -10.00 -0.04 2.30
CA GLU A 43 -10.18 1.21 1.56
C GLU A 43 -10.17 2.40 2.49
N GLY A 44 -9.36 3.39 2.16
CA GLY A 44 -9.25 4.60 2.95
C GLY A 44 -8.23 4.56 4.08
N ASP A 45 -7.60 3.41 4.33
CA ASP A 45 -6.60 3.32 5.38
C ASP A 45 -5.40 4.21 5.06
N PRO A 46 -4.94 5.03 6.02
CA PRO A 46 -3.70 5.78 5.83
C PRO A 46 -2.51 4.83 5.97
N VAL A 47 -1.58 4.93 5.05
CA VAL A 47 -0.40 4.05 5.03
C VAL A 47 0.85 4.86 4.72
N SER A 48 1.98 4.36 5.18
CA SER A 48 3.29 4.84 4.76
C SER A 48 4.02 3.69 4.06
N PHE A 49 4.85 4.03 3.10
CA PHE A 49 5.48 3.01 2.26
C PHE A 49 6.66 3.61 1.51
N GLU A 50 7.41 2.74 0.85
CA GLU A 50 8.47 3.15 -0.06
C GLU A 50 8.01 2.92 -1.49
N VAL A 51 8.29 3.87 -2.37
CA VAL A 51 7.93 3.78 -3.78
C VAL A 51 9.11 3.22 -4.56
N VAL A 52 8.84 2.18 -5.32
CA VAL A 52 9.85 1.54 -6.17
C VAL A 52 9.33 1.54 -7.59
N THR A 53 10.18 1.90 -8.53
CA THR A 53 9.83 1.85 -9.95
C THR A 53 9.99 0.41 -10.45
N SER A 54 8.98 -0.08 -11.14
CA SER A 54 9.04 -1.41 -11.74
C SER A 54 8.66 -1.32 -13.22
N ASP A 55 8.79 -2.43 -13.93
CA ASP A 55 8.46 -2.47 -15.37
C ASP A 55 7.01 -2.11 -15.64
N LYS A 56 6.15 -2.32 -14.66
CA LYS A 56 4.71 -2.06 -14.79
C LYS A 56 4.27 -0.75 -14.16
N GLY A 57 5.23 0.05 -13.68
CA GLY A 57 4.94 1.32 -13.04
C GLY A 57 5.40 1.36 -11.59
N LEU A 58 4.77 2.23 -10.79
CA LEU A 58 5.16 2.40 -9.40
C LEU A 58 4.61 1.29 -8.53
N LYS A 59 5.41 0.84 -7.58
CA LYS A 59 5.09 -0.24 -6.68
C LYS A 59 5.45 0.16 -5.25
N ALA A 60 4.61 -0.20 -4.29
CA ALA A 60 4.87 0.10 -2.89
C ALA A 60 5.60 -1.07 -2.22
N GLN A 61 6.53 -0.74 -1.34
CA GLN A 61 7.23 -1.71 -0.50
C GLN A 61 7.24 -1.23 0.94
N ASN A 62 7.42 -2.16 1.87
CA ASN A 62 7.46 -1.85 3.30
C ASN A 62 6.23 -1.04 3.72
N VAL A 63 5.07 -1.49 3.27
CA VAL A 63 3.81 -0.79 3.54
C VAL A 63 3.41 -1.01 4.99
N GLN A 64 3.15 0.08 5.69
CA GLN A 64 2.71 0.05 7.08
C GLN A 64 1.51 0.96 7.25
N ARG A 65 0.60 0.58 8.12
CA ARG A 65 -0.48 1.49 8.47
C ARG A 65 0.11 2.68 9.22
N ALA A 66 -0.24 3.87 8.78
CA ALA A 66 0.26 5.09 9.41
C ALA A 66 -0.42 5.38 10.74
N ASN A 67 -1.57 4.77 10.98
CA ASN A 67 -2.31 4.94 12.23
C ASN A 67 -2.60 3.57 12.83
N PRO A 68 -1.75 3.09 13.73
CA PRO A 68 -1.89 1.75 14.28
C PRO A 68 -2.90 1.62 15.41
N ALA A 69 -3.70 2.59 15.64
CA ALA A 69 -4.63 2.61 16.76
C ALA A 69 -5.56 1.41 16.81
#